data_e48bd28b5f1deef8e46515a6b663f3c2
#
_entry.id   e48bd28b5f1deef8e46515a6b663f3c2
#
_cell.length_a   1.000
_cell.length_b   1.000
_cell.length_c   1.000
_cell.angle_alpha   90.00
_cell.angle_beta   90.00
_cell.angle_gamma   90.00
#
_symmetry.space_group_name_H-M   'P 1'
#
loop_
_entity.id
_entity.type
_entity.pdbx_description
1 polymer ?
#
loop_
_entity_poly.entity_id
_entity_poly.type
_entity_poly.pdbx_seq_one_letter_code
_entity_poly.pdbx_strand_id
1 'polypeptide(L)'
;MARIAGTELAQVNLTQGNTHLPGILVRYEPAQGVQPAPVVFDSPHSGYDYPGDFDHVVPREVLRRAEDAFVDDLYEGAPGAGAGFLKALFPRAYIDPNRHEDEIDSDMLSEPWPRPVRVTEKSEMGLGLIRRLIKGRVHIYDRPLTVGEIMARIESYHRPYYAELESMLDARVATYGAVWHVNCHSMRTTGRQQGKSIPRDDFVLGDREGESCDPGFTEFVAARLKDMGYSVQINHPFKGAELIERFGRPLEGRHSLQIEVNRGLYMDEDRIEKHDGFGELKRSIDRLIAEICAFANGQIARP
;
A
#
# COMPACT_ATOMS: atom_id res chain seq x y z
N MET A 1 -23.71 -2.92 -38.39
CA MET A 1 -22.62 -2.01 -37.99
C MET A 1 -23.04 -1.32 -36.69
N ALA A 2 -22.67 -1.90 -35.56
CA ALA A 2 -22.92 -1.30 -34.24
C ALA A 2 -21.68 -0.52 -33.83
N ARG A 3 -21.82 0.78 -33.62
CA ARG A 3 -20.77 1.64 -33.07
C ARG A 3 -20.58 1.27 -31.60
N ILE A 4 -19.39 0.83 -31.25
CA ILE A 4 -18.93 0.71 -29.87
C ILE A 4 -18.85 2.13 -29.32
N ALA A 5 -19.67 2.41 -28.29
CA ALA A 5 -19.64 3.67 -27.58
C ALA A 5 -18.24 3.83 -26.93
N GLY A 6 -17.57 4.92 -27.30
CA GLY A 6 -16.27 5.27 -26.71
C GLY A 6 -16.45 5.52 -25.22
N THR A 7 -15.62 4.87 -24.45
CA THR A 7 -15.40 5.16 -23.04
C THR A 7 -14.91 6.62 -22.96
N GLU A 8 -15.73 7.53 -22.44
CA GLU A 8 -15.27 8.87 -22.07
C GLU A 8 -14.17 8.70 -21.03
N LEU A 9 -12.95 9.01 -21.43
CA LEU A 9 -11.81 9.15 -20.53
C LEU A 9 -12.19 10.22 -19.50
N ALA A 10 -12.33 9.81 -18.24
CA ALA A 10 -12.60 10.69 -17.13
C ALA A 10 -11.61 11.88 -17.21
N GLN A 11 -12.13 13.11 -17.13
CA GLN A 11 -11.32 14.32 -17.16
C GLN A 11 -10.30 14.26 -16.02
N VAL A 12 -9.04 14.10 -16.37
CA VAL A 12 -7.90 14.21 -15.44
C VAL A 12 -7.83 15.66 -15.00
N ASN A 13 -8.26 15.94 -13.80
CA ASN A 13 -8.23 17.30 -13.24
C ASN A 13 -6.81 17.56 -12.72
N LEU A 14 -5.91 17.99 -13.63
CA LEU A 14 -4.50 18.32 -13.35
C LEU A 14 -4.41 19.70 -12.70
N THR A 15 -4.82 19.82 -11.45
CA THR A 15 -4.48 20.99 -10.65
C THR A 15 -3.18 20.71 -9.92
N GLN A 16 -2.10 21.37 -10.37
CA GLN A 16 -0.79 21.38 -9.69
C GLN A 16 -0.05 20.02 -9.59
N GLY A 17 -0.12 19.19 -10.63
CA GLY A 17 0.56 17.88 -10.64
C GLY A 17 -0.20 16.75 -9.93
N ASN A 18 -1.31 17.03 -9.27
CA ASN A 18 -2.15 16.02 -8.65
C ASN A 18 -3.04 15.32 -9.69
N THR A 19 -3.22 14.00 -9.52
CA THR A 19 -4.12 13.18 -10.35
C THR A 19 -5.21 12.58 -9.48
N HIS A 20 -6.45 12.62 -9.94
CA HIS A 20 -7.57 11.93 -9.30
C HIS A 20 -8.29 11.07 -10.33
N LEU A 21 -8.18 9.76 -10.21
CA LEU A 21 -8.98 8.78 -10.95
C LEU A 21 -10.10 8.30 -10.01
N PRO A 22 -11.34 8.76 -10.22
CA PRO A 22 -12.45 8.48 -9.28
C PRO A 22 -12.64 6.99 -9.03
N GLY A 23 -12.76 6.59 -7.75
CA GLY A 23 -12.91 5.20 -7.32
C GLY A 23 -11.64 4.34 -7.45
N ILE A 24 -10.55 4.87 -8.03
CA ILE A 24 -9.33 4.12 -8.30
C ILE A 24 -8.18 4.63 -7.42
N LEU A 25 -7.74 5.87 -7.61
CA LEU A 25 -6.59 6.41 -6.88
C LEU A 25 -6.60 7.93 -6.81
N VAL A 26 -5.81 8.45 -5.85
CA VAL A 26 -5.39 9.86 -5.84
C VAL A 26 -3.88 9.90 -5.72
N ARG A 27 -3.26 10.70 -6.58
CA ARG A 27 -1.85 11.09 -6.54
C ARG A 27 -1.75 12.54 -6.11
N TYR A 28 -0.91 12.80 -5.13
CA TYR A 28 -0.51 14.13 -4.70
C TYR A 28 0.98 14.33 -4.97
N GLU A 29 1.29 15.46 -5.58
CA GLU A 29 2.67 15.94 -5.72
C GLU A 29 3.01 16.93 -4.59
N PRO A 30 4.29 17.28 -4.37
CA PRO A 30 4.67 18.25 -3.35
C PRO A 30 3.82 19.52 -3.41
N ALA A 31 3.43 20.02 -2.25
CA ALA A 31 2.60 21.22 -2.13
C ALA A 31 3.30 22.44 -2.76
N GLN A 32 2.52 23.36 -3.28
CA GLN A 32 3.05 24.58 -3.91
C GLN A 32 3.94 25.36 -2.93
N GLY A 33 5.13 25.74 -3.38
CA GLY A 33 6.11 26.49 -2.59
C GLY A 33 6.95 25.62 -1.64
N VAL A 34 6.71 24.31 -1.58
CA VAL A 34 7.53 23.37 -0.82
C VAL A 34 8.64 22.82 -1.72
N GLN A 35 9.87 22.75 -1.18
CA GLN A 35 10.99 22.12 -1.87
C GLN A 35 10.73 20.64 -2.09
N PRO A 36 10.66 20.13 -3.32
CA PRO A 36 10.45 18.72 -3.58
C PRO A 36 11.62 17.87 -3.07
N ALA A 37 11.30 16.69 -2.51
CA ALA A 37 12.25 15.68 -2.06
C ALA A 37 12.17 14.42 -2.97
N PRO A 38 13.26 13.63 -3.07
CA PRO A 38 13.26 12.37 -3.82
C PRO A 38 12.53 11.25 -3.05
N VAL A 39 11.35 11.56 -2.51
CA VAL A 39 10.57 10.66 -1.65
C VAL A 39 9.16 10.50 -2.20
N VAL A 40 8.67 9.26 -2.19
CA VAL A 40 7.29 8.91 -2.52
C VAL A 40 6.75 8.00 -1.43
N PHE A 41 5.59 8.34 -0.89
CA PHE A 41 4.80 7.48 -0.03
C PHE A 41 3.65 6.88 -0.82
N ASP A 42 3.24 5.65 -0.52
CA ASP A 42 2.01 5.10 -1.04
C ASP A 42 1.20 4.37 0.03
N SER A 43 -0.14 4.44 -0.06
CA SER A 43 -1.08 3.73 0.79
C SER A 43 -2.02 2.88 -0.09
N PRO A 44 -1.65 1.61 -0.34
CA PRO A 44 -2.38 0.75 -1.26
C PRO A 44 -3.65 0.14 -0.68
N HIS A 45 -3.84 0.17 0.63
CA HIS A 45 -4.85 -0.62 1.32
C HIS A 45 -5.84 0.16 2.18
N SER A 46 -5.81 1.49 2.14
CA SER A 46 -6.73 2.33 2.94
C SER A 46 -8.07 2.58 2.24
N GLY A 47 -8.17 2.26 0.94
CA GLY A 47 -9.35 2.54 0.14
C GLY A 47 -10.60 1.77 0.60
N TYR A 48 -11.74 2.47 0.54
CA TYR A 48 -13.06 1.96 0.92
C TYR A 48 -14.18 2.37 -0.06
N ASP A 49 -13.82 2.83 -1.26
CA ASP A 49 -14.75 3.03 -2.38
C ASP A 49 -15.06 1.68 -3.02
N TYR A 50 -16.16 1.07 -2.57
CA TYR A 50 -16.54 -0.27 -3.01
C TYR A 50 -17.16 -0.20 -4.40
N PRO A 51 -16.54 -0.83 -5.44
CA PRO A 51 -17.09 -0.85 -6.79
C PRO A 51 -18.46 -1.52 -6.86
N GLY A 52 -19.33 -1.03 -7.73
CA GLY A 52 -20.69 -1.53 -7.86
C GLY A 52 -20.82 -2.97 -8.37
N ASP A 53 -19.75 -3.48 -9.00
CA ASP A 53 -19.60 -4.86 -9.47
C ASP A 53 -18.88 -5.78 -8.46
N PHE A 54 -18.63 -5.29 -7.23
CA PHE A 54 -18.10 -6.12 -6.16
C PHE A 54 -19.23 -6.99 -5.58
N ASP A 55 -19.55 -8.03 -6.28
CA ASP A 55 -20.58 -9.01 -5.97
C ASP A 55 -20.14 -9.89 -4.78
N HIS A 56 -20.20 -9.33 -3.57
CA HIS A 56 -19.81 -9.99 -2.33
C HIS A 56 -21.01 -10.37 -1.48
N VAL A 57 -20.97 -11.52 -0.81
CA VAL A 57 -22.02 -12.00 0.11
C VAL A 57 -21.74 -11.67 1.58
N VAL A 58 -20.55 -11.16 1.87
CA VAL A 58 -20.15 -10.78 3.23
C VAL A 58 -20.58 -9.36 3.54
N PRO A 59 -21.10 -9.05 4.73
CA PRO A 59 -21.40 -7.67 5.12
C PRO A 59 -20.18 -6.75 4.98
N ARG A 60 -20.40 -5.51 4.55
CA ARG A 60 -19.33 -4.52 4.30
C ARG A 60 -18.46 -4.28 5.55
N GLU A 61 -19.05 -4.28 6.73
CA GLU A 61 -18.34 -4.10 8.02
C GLU A 61 -17.35 -5.23 8.28
N VAL A 62 -17.59 -6.42 7.74
CA VAL A 62 -16.67 -7.55 7.82
C VAL A 62 -15.54 -7.40 6.79
N LEU A 63 -15.86 -6.95 5.56
CA LEU A 63 -14.86 -6.67 4.52
C LEU A 63 -13.88 -5.57 4.94
N ARG A 64 -14.36 -4.52 5.58
CA ARG A 64 -13.55 -3.41 6.08
C ARG A 64 -12.44 -3.83 7.05
N ARG A 65 -12.58 -4.97 7.73
CA ARG A 65 -11.53 -5.54 8.59
C ARG A 65 -10.27 -5.97 7.82
N ALA A 66 -10.35 -6.09 6.50
CA ALA A 66 -9.19 -6.33 5.65
C ALA A 66 -8.44 -5.05 5.29
N GLU A 67 -9.07 -3.89 5.40
CA GLU A 67 -8.49 -2.59 5.09
C GLU A 67 -7.39 -2.23 6.10
N ASP A 68 -6.41 -1.47 5.65
CA ASP A 68 -5.47 -0.74 6.51
C ASP A 68 -6.09 0.65 6.76
N ALA A 69 -7.25 0.65 7.44
CA ALA A 69 -8.09 1.82 7.60
C ALA A 69 -7.31 3.00 8.22
N PHE A 70 -7.52 4.21 7.67
CA PHE A 70 -6.93 5.47 8.12
C PHE A 70 -5.40 5.60 7.97
N VAL A 71 -4.73 4.65 7.32
CA VAL A 71 -3.28 4.78 7.05
C VAL A 71 -3.04 5.94 6.09
N ASP A 72 -3.90 6.13 5.10
CA ASP A 72 -3.83 7.29 4.19
C ASP A 72 -3.97 8.63 4.94
N ASP A 73 -4.81 8.71 5.98
CA ASP A 73 -4.93 9.91 6.82
C ASP A 73 -3.67 10.15 7.68
N LEU A 74 -2.99 9.05 8.12
CA LEU A 74 -1.73 9.18 8.87
C LEU A 74 -0.62 9.79 8.00
N TYR A 75 -0.58 9.47 6.71
CA TYR A 75 0.48 9.91 5.79
C TYR A 75 0.08 11.10 4.89
N GLU A 76 -1.11 11.68 5.05
CA GLU A 76 -1.59 12.81 4.22
C GLU A 76 -0.71 14.07 4.29
N GLY A 77 0.15 14.18 5.31
CA GLY A 77 1.11 15.28 5.45
C GLY A 77 2.30 15.22 4.47
N ALA A 78 2.49 14.12 3.74
CA ALA A 78 3.64 13.90 2.88
C ALA A 78 3.85 15.00 1.81
N PRO A 79 2.82 15.51 1.10
CA PRO A 79 2.99 16.60 0.15
C PRO A 79 3.47 17.90 0.79
N GLY A 80 3.05 18.18 2.02
CA GLY A 80 3.47 19.34 2.80
C GLY A 80 4.94 19.30 3.23
N ALA A 81 5.54 18.11 3.26
CA ALA A 81 6.96 17.90 3.54
C ALA A 81 7.84 17.77 2.29
N GLY A 82 7.25 17.89 1.09
CA GLY A 82 7.95 17.80 -0.19
C GLY A 82 7.97 16.42 -0.83
N ALA A 83 7.31 15.42 -0.25
CA ALA A 83 7.19 14.10 -0.85
C ALA A 83 5.97 13.97 -1.77
N GLY A 84 6.01 13.04 -2.72
CA GLY A 84 4.82 12.58 -3.40
C GLY A 84 4.01 11.63 -2.53
N PHE A 85 2.68 11.57 -2.74
CA PHE A 85 1.81 10.63 -2.05
C PHE A 85 0.79 10.03 -3.00
N LEU A 86 0.72 8.70 -3.04
CA LEU A 86 -0.27 7.93 -3.81
C LEU A 86 -1.16 7.14 -2.87
N LYS A 87 -2.47 7.14 -3.09
CA LYS A 87 -3.38 6.27 -2.36
C LYS A 87 -4.40 5.59 -3.27
N ALA A 88 -4.65 4.30 -3.03
CA ALA A 88 -5.76 3.60 -3.63
C ALA A 88 -7.09 4.03 -2.97
N LEU A 89 -8.16 4.13 -3.76
CA LEU A 89 -9.50 4.41 -3.25
C LEU A 89 -10.34 3.13 -3.10
N PHE A 90 -10.06 2.10 -3.91
CA PHE A 90 -10.75 0.82 -3.86
C PHE A 90 -10.26 -0.07 -2.71
N PRO A 91 -11.12 -0.95 -2.17
CA PRO A 91 -10.73 -1.84 -1.09
C PRO A 91 -9.85 -2.99 -1.59
N ARG A 92 -8.81 -3.33 -0.84
CA ARG A 92 -7.94 -4.48 -1.13
C ARG A 92 -8.69 -5.82 -1.17
N ALA A 93 -9.90 -5.89 -0.62
CA ALA A 93 -10.72 -7.09 -0.69
C ALA A 93 -11.28 -7.33 -2.11
N TYR A 94 -11.42 -6.27 -2.91
CA TYR A 94 -11.85 -6.32 -4.31
C TYR A 94 -10.72 -6.74 -5.24
N ILE A 95 -9.56 -6.08 -5.12
CA ILE A 95 -8.29 -6.42 -5.75
C ILE A 95 -7.14 -5.87 -4.90
N ASP A 96 -6.11 -6.67 -4.65
CA ASP A 96 -5.01 -6.28 -3.77
C ASP A 96 -3.82 -5.73 -4.60
N PRO A 97 -3.57 -4.40 -4.60
CA PRO A 97 -2.48 -3.82 -5.38
C PRO A 97 -1.08 -4.19 -4.84
N ASN A 98 -0.98 -4.78 -3.64
CA ASN A 98 0.28 -5.29 -3.10
C ASN A 98 0.41 -6.82 -3.31
N ARG A 99 -0.09 -7.30 -4.48
CA ARG A 99 0.04 -8.69 -4.97
C ARG A 99 0.39 -8.69 -6.46
N HIS A 100 1.13 -9.71 -6.88
CA HIS A 100 1.39 -9.91 -8.31
C HIS A 100 0.10 -10.23 -9.06
N GLU A 101 -0.05 -9.76 -10.32
CA GLU A 101 -1.29 -9.97 -11.08
C GLU A 101 -1.56 -11.43 -11.44
N ASP A 102 -0.58 -12.32 -11.33
CA ASP A 102 -0.73 -13.78 -11.46
C ASP A 102 -0.73 -14.52 -10.12
N GLU A 103 -0.80 -13.80 -8.97
CA GLU A 103 -0.95 -14.41 -7.64
C GLU A 103 -2.42 -14.76 -7.39
N ILE A 104 -2.91 -15.73 -8.13
CA ILE A 104 -4.31 -16.14 -8.21
C ILE A 104 -4.54 -17.40 -7.38
N ASP A 105 -5.62 -17.43 -6.62
CA ASP A 105 -6.16 -18.63 -5.99
C ASP A 105 -7.03 -19.36 -7.02
N SER A 106 -6.53 -20.47 -7.58
CA SER A 106 -7.22 -21.22 -8.63
C SER A 106 -8.57 -21.82 -8.18
N ASP A 107 -8.76 -22.04 -6.87
CA ASP A 107 -10.00 -22.59 -6.31
C ASP A 107 -11.20 -21.63 -6.42
N MET A 108 -10.95 -20.36 -6.72
CA MET A 108 -12.01 -19.38 -6.91
C MET A 108 -12.44 -19.16 -8.36
N LEU A 109 -11.79 -19.81 -9.33
CA LEU A 109 -12.02 -19.60 -10.75
C LEU A 109 -13.09 -20.54 -11.31
N SER A 110 -13.89 -20.03 -12.24
CA SER A 110 -14.83 -20.85 -13.06
C SER A 110 -14.17 -21.53 -14.23
N GLU A 111 -13.00 -21.06 -14.68
CA GLU A 111 -12.18 -21.59 -15.76
C GLU A 111 -10.69 -21.40 -15.47
N PRO A 112 -9.78 -22.15 -16.14
CA PRO A 112 -8.34 -22.04 -15.91
C PRO A 112 -7.80 -20.65 -16.20
N TRP A 113 -6.87 -20.16 -15.36
CA TRP A 113 -6.13 -18.93 -15.59
C TRP A 113 -5.29 -19.03 -16.87
N PRO A 114 -5.27 -18.01 -17.75
CA PRO A 114 -4.65 -18.10 -19.08
C PRO A 114 -3.12 -18.00 -19.08
N ARG A 115 -2.51 -17.75 -17.92
CA ARG A 115 -1.07 -17.63 -17.72
C ARG A 115 -0.61 -18.57 -16.60
N PRO A 116 0.71 -18.81 -16.43
CA PRO A 116 1.20 -19.51 -15.24
C PRO A 116 0.81 -18.78 -13.94
N VAL A 117 0.19 -19.48 -13.01
CA VAL A 117 -0.19 -18.94 -11.70
C VAL A 117 1.07 -18.83 -10.82
N ARG A 118 1.26 -17.70 -10.18
CA ARG A 118 2.26 -17.51 -9.14
C ARG A 118 1.69 -17.98 -7.80
N VAL A 119 1.98 -19.22 -7.44
CA VAL A 119 1.54 -19.80 -6.17
C VAL A 119 2.36 -19.23 -5.02
N THR A 120 1.68 -18.68 -4.02
CA THR A 120 2.28 -18.18 -2.78
C THR A 120 1.50 -18.71 -1.58
N GLU A 121 2.09 -18.69 -0.39
CA GLU A 121 1.37 -19.03 0.85
C GLU A 121 0.08 -18.19 0.99
N LYS A 122 0.11 -16.93 0.53
CA LYS A 122 -1.06 -16.04 0.58
C LYS A 122 -2.16 -16.47 -0.38
N SER A 123 -1.82 -16.82 -1.63
CA SER A 123 -2.82 -17.30 -2.59
C SER A 123 -3.44 -18.63 -2.13
N GLU A 124 -2.65 -19.56 -1.57
CA GLU A 124 -3.14 -20.80 -0.99
C GLU A 124 -4.08 -20.57 0.22
N MET A 125 -3.84 -19.50 0.97
CA MET A 125 -4.71 -19.07 2.08
C MET A 125 -5.98 -18.32 1.62
N GLY A 126 -6.21 -18.14 0.31
CA GLY A 126 -7.32 -17.34 -0.22
C GLY A 126 -7.11 -15.83 -0.08
N LEU A 127 -5.85 -15.37 0.03
CA LEU A 127 -5.43 -13.98 0.23
C LEU A 127 -4.50 -13.50 -0.89
N GLY A 128 -4.67 -14.03 -2.10
CA GLY A 128 -3.95 -13.62 -3.31
C GLY A 128 -4.41 -12.26 -3.86
N LEU A 129 -4.19 -12.04 -5.17
CA LEU A 129 -4.60 -10.82 -5.88
C LEU A 129 -6.08 -10.49 -5.66
N ILE A 130 -6.94 -11.49 -5.80
CA ILE A 130 -8.35 -11.42 -5.44
C ILE A 130 -8.54 -12.23 -4.16
N ARG A 131 -9.07 -11.59 -3.14
CA ARG A 131 -9.32 -12.30 -1.88
C ARG A 131 -10.56 -13.18 -1.98
N ARG A 132 -10.37 -14.49 -1.86
CA ARG A 132 -11.47 -15.46 -1.74
C ARG A 132 -12.02 -15.49 -0.31
N LEU A 133 -11.14 -15.30 0.66
CA LEU A 133 -11.46 -15.45 2.08
C LEU A 133 -11.20 -14.15 2.86
N ILE A 134 -12.00 -13.95 3.90
CA ILE A 134 -11.78 -12.94 4.92
C ILE A 134 -11.61 -13.61 6.31
N LYS A 135 -11.33 -12.83 7.34
CA LYS A 135 -11.11 -13.29 8.72
C LYS A 135 -12.07 -14.43 9.11
N GLY A 136 -11.49 -15.52 9.63
CA GLY A 136 -12.26 -16.71 10.05
C GLY A 136 -12.58 -17.68 8.90
N ARG A 137 -11.96 -17.52 7.75
CA ARG A 137 -12.18 -18.32 6.54
C ARG A 137 -13.60 -18.18 5.98
N VAL A 138 -14.21 -17.01 6.13
CA VAL A 138 -15.50 -16.71 5.52
C VAL A 138 -15.28 -16.39 4.04
N HIS A 139 -16.03 -17.04 3.17
CA HIS A 139 -15.98 -16.77 1.73
C HIS A 139 -16.57 -15.40 1.41
N ILE A 140 -15.86 -14.63 0.60
CA ILE A 140 -16.33 -13.31 0.12
C ILE A 140 -17.39 -13.48 -0.96
N TYR A 141 -17.26 -14.51 -1.80
CA TYR A 141 -18.17 -14.83 -2.90
C TYR A 141 -18.86 -16.17 -2.65
N ASP A 142 -20.09 -16.33 -3.12
CA ASP A 142 -20.87 -17.57 -3.12
C ASP A 142 -20.78 -18.34 -4.44
N ARG A 143 -20.00 -17.80 -5.39
CA ARG A 143 -19.76 -18.38 -6.72
C ARG A 143 -18.30 -18.27 -7.13
N PRO A 144 -17.82 -19.08 -8.06
CA PRO A 144 -16.57 -18.83 -8.74
C PRO A 144 -16.60 -17.52 -9.53
N LEU A 145 -15.45 -16.87 -9.67
CA LEU A 145 -15.26 -15.72 -10.54
C LEU A 145 -14.75 -16.17 -11.91
N THR A 146 -15.16 -15.48 -12.95
CA THR A 146 -14.62 -15.70 -14.30
C THR A 146 -13.26 -15.03 -14.45
N VAL A 147 -12.43 -15.56 -15.36
CA VAL A 147 -11.18 -14.91 -15.77
C VAL A 147 -11.43 -13.49 -16.28
N GLY A 148 -12.54 -13.30 -17.03
CA GLY A 148 -12.92 -11.99 -17.54
C GLY A 148 -13.17 -10.95 -16.46
N GLU A 149 -13.85 -11.31 -15.35
CA GLU A 149 -14.05 -10.43 -14.21
C GLU A 149 -12.73 -10.02 -13.56
N ILE A 150 -11.82 -10.98 -13.36
CA ILE A 150 -10.52 -10.69 -12.74
C ILE A 150 -9.65 -9.83 -13.66
N MET A 151 -9.61 -10.14 -14.96
CA MET A 151 -8.87 -9.34 -15.93
C MET A 151 -9.40 -7.90 -16.00
N ALA A 152 -10.72 -7.69 -15.94
CA ALA A 152 -11.30 -6.35 -15.88
C ALA A 152 -10.84 -5.57 -14.64
N ARG A 153 -10.75 -6.22 -13.48
CA ARG A 153 -10.23 -5.58 -12.25
C ARG A 153 -8.74 -5.25 -12.36
N ILE A 154 -7.94 -6.14 -12.96
CA ILE A 154 -6.52 -5.88 -13.21
C ILE A 154 -6.35 -4.64 -14.09
N GLU A 155 -7.06 -4.58 -15.22
CA GLU A 155 -6.96 -3.48 -16.19
C GLU A 155 -7.44 -2.15 -15.61
N SER A 156 -8.52 -2.18 -14.82
CA SER A 156 -9.17 -0.94 -14.36
C SER A 156 -8.63 -0.40 -13.03
N TYR A 157 -8.00 -1.23 -12.18
CA TYR A 157 -7.58 -0.84 -10.84
C TYR A 157 -6.09 -1.12 -10.56
N HIS A 158 -5.64 -2.36 -10.79
CA HIS A 158 -4.28 -2.77 -10.44
C HIS A 158 -3.24 -2.08 -11.33
N ARG A 159 -3.37 -2.20 -12.65
CA ARG A 159 -2.42 -1.60 -13.59
C ARG A 159 -2.37 -0.08 -13.53
N PRO A 160 -3.48 0.66 -13.43
CA PRO A 160 -3.43 2.10 -13.21
C PRO A 160 -2.69 2.51 -11.95
N TYR A 161 -2.87 1.78 -10.83
CA TYR A 161 -2.14 2.05 -9.59
C TYR A 161 -0.63 1.86 -9.78
N TYR A 162 -0.22 0.77 -10.42
CA TYR A 162 1.18 0.49 -10.72
C TYR A 162 1.79 1.54 -11.66
N ALA A 163 1.09 1.92 -12.71
CA ALA A 163 1.56 2.91 -13.67
C ALA A 163 1.79 4.29 -13.02
N GLU A 164 0.87 4.71 -12.13
CA GLU A 164 1.04 5.97 -11.40
C GLU A 164 2.19 5.91 -10.40
N LEU A 165 2.32 4.82 -9.63
CA LEU A 165 3.44 4.66 -8.70
C LEU A 165 4.78 4.64 -9.46
N GLU A 166 4.90 3.85 -10.53
CA GLU A 166 6.10 3.79 -11.37
C GLU A 166 6.46 5.16 -11.94
N SER A 167 5.49 5.89 -12.48
CA SER A 167 5.67 7.26 -13.00
C SER A 167 6.21 8.22 -11.93
N MET A 168 5.69 8.14 -10.69
CA MET A 168 6.19 8.97 -9.59
C MET A 168 7.63 8.64 -9.22
N LEU A 169 7.97 7.35 -9.15
CA LEU A 169 9.31 6.88 -8.82
C LEU A 169 10.31 7.25 -9.92
N ASP A 170 9.96 7.04 -11.19
CA ASP A 170 10.78 7.36 -12.36
C ASP A 170 11.10 8.86 -12.44
N ALA A 171 10.11 9.70 -12.19
CA ALA A 171 10.30 11.16 -12.17
C ALA A 171 11.33 11.59 -11.10
N ARG A 172 11.33 10.95 -9.93
CA ARG A 172 12.32 11.23 -8.86
C ARG A 172 13.71 10.74 -9.25
N VAL A 173 13.83 9.52 -9.77
CA VAL A 173 15.11 8.99 -10.26
C VAL A 173 15.67 9.87 -11.38
N ALA A 174 14.83 10.27 -12.34
CA ALA A 174 15.27 11.14 -13.43
C ALA A 174 15.76 12.53 -12.95
N THR A 175 15.14 13.06 -11.88
CA THR A 175 15.48 14.39 -11.36
C THR A 175 16.67 14.35 -10.39
N TYR A 176 16.76 13.33 -9.55
CA TYR A 176 17.69 13.30 -8.40
C TYR A 176 18.72 12.18 -8.47
N GLY A 177 18.62 11.25 -9.42
CA GLY A 177 19.45 10.04 -9.49
C GLY A 177 19.05 8.94 -8.52
N ALA A 178 18.14 9.22 -7.58
CA ALA A 178 17.64 8.24 -6.61
C ALA A 178 16.20 8.57 -6.16
N VAL A 179 15.54 7.58 -5.55
CA VAL A 179 14.23 7.72 -4.91
C VAL A 179 14.13 6.84 -3.66
N TRP A 180 13.46 7.37 -2.62
CA TRP A 180 13.08 6.65 -1.41
C TRP A 180 11.57 6.47 -1.39
N HIS A 181 11.14 5.27 -1.68
CA HIS A 181 9.73 4.86 -1.66
C HIS A 181 9.40 4.24 -0.30
N VAL A 182 8.30 4.71 0.31
CA VAL A 182 7.76 4.19 1.56
C VAL A 182 6.36 3.65 1.33
N ASN A 183 6.22 2.33 1.43
CA ASN A 183 4.96 1.62 1.27
C ASN A 183 4.25 1.49 2.62
N CYS A 184 3.12 2.21 2.79
CA CYS A 184 2.47 2.46 4.07
C CYS A 184 1.34 1.46 4.33
N HIS A 185 1.45 0.74 5.46
CA HIS A 185 0.51 -0.28 5.88
C HIS A 185 0.17 -0.20 7.36
N SER A 186 -0.80 -0.99 7.78
CA SER A 186 -1.07 -1.25 9.19
C SER A 186 -1.27 -2.72 9.48
N MET A 187 -0.85 -3.13 10.65
CA MET A 187 -0.97 -4.49 11.15
C MET A 187 -1.89 -4.56 12.37
N ARG A 188 -2.47 -5.72 12.60
CA ARG A 188 -3.26 -5.98 13.79
C ARG A 188 -2.41 -5.90 15.05
N THR A 189 -3.02 -5.45 16.15
CA THR A 189 -2.40 -5.33 17.48
C THR A 189 -1.81 -6.64 17.98
N THR A 190 -2.41 -7.77 17.60
CA THR A 190 -1.92 -9.09 18.00
C THR A 190 -1.62 -9.97 16.80
N GLY A 191 -0.58 -10.79 16.96
CA GLY A 191 -0.26 -11.90 16.07
C GLY A 191 -0.55 -13.26 16.70
N ARG A 192 -0.26 -14.32 15.96
CA ARG A 192 -0.30 -15.70 16.47
C ARG A 192 1.10 -16.31 16.41
N GLN A 193 1.53 -16.88 17.55
CA GLN A 193 2.75 -17.67 17.63
C GLN A 193 2.46 -18.93 18.42
N GLN A 194 2.75 -20.09 17.84
CA GLN A 194 2.46 -21.41 18.44
C GLN A 194 1.00 -21.55 18.95
N GLY A 195 0.03 -21.01 18.18
CA GLY A 195 -1.39 -21.04 18.54
C GLY A 195 -1.83 -20.00 19.58
N LYS A 196 -0.91 -19.29 20.22
CA LYS A 196 -1.21 -18.25 21.22
C LYS A 196 -1.27 -16.88 20.58
N SER A 197 -2.16 -16.00 21.08
CA SER A 197 -2.16 -14.59 20.74
C SER A 197 -1.00 -13.89 21.45
N ILE A 198 -0.18 -13.17 20.71
CA ILE A 198 0.93 -12.37 21.25
C ILE A 198 0.78 -10.91 20.79
N PRO A 199 1.10 -9.92 21.63
CA PRO A 199 1.20 -8.52 21.20
C PRO A 199 2.23 -8.37 20.09
N ARG A 200 2.03 -7.39 19.21
CA ARG A 200 3.00 -6.95 18.22
C ARG A 200 3.67 -5.67 18.66
N ASP A 201 4.86 -5.44 18.16
CA ASP A 201 5.53 -4.15 18.30
C ASP A 201 4.71 -3.02 17.64
N ASP A 202 5.07 -1.78 17.96
CA ASP A 202 4.38 -0.60 17.43
C ASP A 202 4.57 -0.45 15.93
N PHE A 203 5.78 -0.76 15.45
CA PHE A 203 6.12 -0.72 14.03
C PHE A 203 6.88 -1.96 13.59
N VAL A 204 6.65 -2.36 12.34
CA VAL A 204 7.49 -3.33 11.62
C VAL A 204 7.95 -2.71 10.32
N LEU A 205 9.27 -2.73 10.09
CA LEU A 205 9.89 -2.28 8.84
C LEU A 205 10.23 -3.50 8.00
N GLY A 206 9.85 -3.50 6.74
CA GLY A 206 10.15 -4.55 5.79
C GLY A 206 10.99 -4.01 4.65
N ASP A 207 12.24 -4.51 4.50
CA ASP A 207 13.16 -4.18 3.41
C ASP A 207 13.61 -5.43 2.62
N ARG A 208 12.85 -6.54 2.80
CA ARG A 208 13.17 -7.84 2.19
C ARG A 208 14.61 -8.32 2.49
N GLU A 209 15.01 -8.14 3.75
CA GLU A 209 16.35 -8.53 4.22
C GLU A 209 17.48 -7.75 3.49
N GLY A 210 17.23 -6.46 3.17
CA GLY A 210 18.16 -5.57 2.46
C GLY A 210 18.06 -5.64 0.93
N GLU A 211 17.17 -6.49 0.37
CA GLU A 211 17.04 -6.62 -1.09
C GLU A 211 16.33 -5.43 -1.74
N SER A 212 15.37 -4.79 -1.05
CA SER A 212 14.55 -3.71 -1.62
C SER A 212 15.00 -2.30 -1.21
N CYS A 213 15.87 -2.18 -0.24
CA CYS A 213 16.29 -0.92 0.35
C CYS A 213 17.73 -0.97 0.84
N ASP A 214 18.44 0.16 0.80
CA ASP A 214 19.72 0.27 1.50
C ASP A 214 19.52 0.12 3.01
N PRO A 215 20.29 -0.76 3.69
CA PRO A 215 20.15 -0.99 5.14
C PRO A 215 20.28 0.30 5.96
N GLY A 216 21.10 1.25 5.55
CA GLY A 216 21.27 2.53 6.24
C GLY A 216 19.99 3.37 6.27
N PHE A 217 19.11 3.24 5.25
CA PHE A 217 17.80 3.88 5.29
C PHE A 217 16.86 3.17 6.27
N THR A 218 16.81 1.84 6.25
CA THR A 218 16.01 1.05 7.20
C THR A 218 16.42 1.35 8.64
N GLU A 219 17.73 1.37 8.92
CA GLU A 219 18.29 1.68 10.24
C GLU A 219 17.95 3.12 10.68
N PHE A 220 18.04 4.09 9.74
CA PHE A 220 17.65 5.47 9.99
C PHE A 220 16.18 5.56 10.44
N VAL A 221 15.26 4.98 9.67
CA VAL A 221 13.81 4.99 10.00
C VAL A 221 13.56 4.32 11.35
N ALA A 222 14.19 3.16 11.60
CA ALA A 222 14.06 2.45 12.87
C ALA A 222 14.55 3.29 14.06
N ALA A 223 15.70 3.97 13.90
CA ALA A 223 16.24 4.86 14.94
C ALA A 223 15.30 6.02 15.24
N ARG A 224 14.75 6.67 14.20
CA ARG A 224 13.80 7.79 14.40
C ARG A 224 12.53 7.38 15.13
N LEU A 225 11.96 6.22 14.79
CA LEU A 225 10.79 5.70 15.51
C LEU A 225 11.13 5.35 16.98
N LYS A 226 12.28 4.74 17.23
CA LYS A 226 12.75 4.44 18.60
C LYS A 226 13.01 5.71 19.41
N ASP A 227 13.57 6.75 18.81
CA ASP A 227 13.79 8.06 19.46
C ASP A 227 12.45 8.75 19.83
N MET A 228 11.36 8.42 19.15
CA MET A 228 10.00 8.84 19.47
C MET A 228 9.32 7.94 20.52
N GLY A 229 10.01 6.90 21.01
CA GLY A 229 9.51 6.00 22.05
C GLY A 229 8.79 4.75 21.57
N TYR A 230 8.77 4.47 20.26
CA TYR A 230 8.10 3.30 19.70
C TYR A 230 8.99 2.06 19.68
N SER A 231 8.37 0.88 19.87
CA SER A 231 9.02 -0.40 19.60
C SER A 231 9.03 -0.70 18.09
N VAL A 232 10.17 -1.21 17.60
CA VAL A 232 10.37 -1.43 16.16
C VAL A 232 11.05 -2.77 15.92
N GLN A 233 10.44 -3.59 15.05
CA GLN A 233 11.03 -4.80 14.47
C GLN A 233 11.39 -4.57 13.01
N ILE A 234 12.38 -5.33 12.51
CA ILE A 234 12.78 -5.30 11.10
C ILE A 234 12.55 -6.69 10.51
N ASN A 235 11.86 -6.78 9.37
CA ASN A 235 11.57 -7.99 8.59
C ASN A 235 10.80 -9.09 9.34
N HIS A 236 10.34 -8.85 10.55
CA HIS A 236 9.57 -9.85 11.31
C HIS A 236 8.37 -9.21 11.99
N PRO A 237 7.14 -9.74 11.80
CA PRO A 237 6.76 -10.87 10.94
C PRO A 237 6.53 -10.51 9.47
N PHE A 238 6.72 -9.25 9.07
CA PHE A 238 6.47 -8.75 7.71
C PHE A 238 7.77 -8.21 7.11
N LYS A 239 8.26 -8.89 6.09
CA LYS A 239 9.48 -8.47 5.39
C LYS A 239 9.23 -7.63 4.14
N GLY A 240 7.96 -7.42 3.80
CA GLY A 240 7.53 -6.70 2.60
C GLY A 240 6.93 -7.62 1.53
N ALA A 241 6.13 -7.02 0.66
CA ALA A 241 5.37 -7.74 -0.37
C ALA A 241 5.68 -7.20 -1.78
N GLU A 242 4.76 -7.38 -2.73
CA GLU A 242 4.97 -7.18 -4.17
C GLU A 242 5.46 -5.77 -4.53
N LEU A 243 4.88 -4.71 -3.94
CA LEU A 243 5.26 -3.34 -4.32
C LEU A 243 6.73 -3.04 -4.03
N ILE A 244 7.22 -3.42 -2.85
CA ILE A 244 8.64 -3.19 -2.54
C ILE A 244 9.56 -4.20 -3.23
N GLU A 245 9.09 -5.42 -3.56
CA GLU A 245 9.82 -6.38 -4.39
C GLU A 245 10.03 -5.85 -5.79
N ARG A 246 8.96 -5.31 -6.40
CA ARG A 246 8.97 -4.83 -7.77
C ARG A 246 9.76 -3.55 -7.95
N PHE A 247 9.61 -2.60 -7.05
CA PHE A 247 10.16 -1.25 -7.19
C PHE A 247 11.49 -1.03 -6.45
N GLY A 248 11.84 -1.93 -5.51
CA GLY A 248 13.10 -1.86 -4.79
C GLY A 248 14.27 -2.40 -5.62
N ARG A 249 15.21 -1.53 -5.98
CA ARG A 249 16.48 -1.82 -6.66
C ARG A 249 17.54 -0.87 -6.14
N PRO A 250 18.04 -1.10 -4.91
CA PRO A 250 18.92 -0.14 -4.24
C PRO A 250 20.20 0.16 -5.00
N LEU A 251 20.73 -0.80 -5.77
CA LEU A 251 21.91 -0.59 -6.61
C LEU A 251 21.65 0.36 -7.79
N GLU A 252 20.37 0.59 -8.15
CA GLU A 252 19.92 1.53 -9.19
C GLU A 252 19.39 2.84 -8.57
N GLY A 253 19.64 3.08 -7.27
CA GLY A 253 19.11 4.25 -6.57
C GLY A 253 17.62 4.18 -6.25
N ARG A 254 17.00 3.01 -6.33
CA ARG A 254 15.57 2.79 -6.00
C ARG A 254 15.45 2.07 -4.67
N HIS A 255 15.22 2.81 -3.61
CA HIS A 255 15.01 2.28 -2.27
C HIS A 255 13.53 2.15 -1.98
N SER A 256 13.07 0.98 -1.53
CA SER A 256 11.66 0.69 -1.23
C SER A 256 11.54 0.03 0.13
N LEU A 257 10.89 0.70 1.08
CA LEU A 257 10.72 0.26 2.47
C LEU A 257 9.23 0.16 2.81
N GLN A 258 8.79 -1.00 3.31
CA GLN A 258 7.44 -1.15 3.87
C GLN A 258 7.43 -0.74 5.34
N ILE A 259 6.41 0.03 5.75
CA ILE A 259 6.16 0.38 7.15
C ILE A 259 4.79 -0.14 7.55
N GLU A 260 4.77 -1.03 8.53
CA GLU A 260 3.55 -1.54 9.17
C GLU A 260 3.35 -0.85 10.52
N VAL A 261 2.24 -0.16 10.68
CA VAL A 261 1.86 0.52 11.93
C VAL A 261 0.89 -0.36 12.71
N ASN A 262 1.12 -0.53 14.00
CA ASN A 262 0.19 -1.25 14.88
C ASN A 262 -1.12 -0.46 15.04
N ARG A 263 -2.25 -1.09 14.68
CA ARG A 263 -3.59 -0.46 14.70
C ARG A 263 -3.99 0.01 16.10
N GLY A 264 -3.54 -0.69 17.13
CA GLY A 264 -3.82 -0.31 18.52
C GLY A 264 -3.27 1.06 18.94
N LEU A 265 -2.38 1.67 18.14
CA LEU A 265 -1.87 3.02 18.38
C LEU A 265 -2.86 4.12 17.98
N TYR A 266 -3.83 3.83 17.09
CA TYR A 266 -4.64 4.89 16.49
C TYR A 266 -6.12 4.56 16.27
N MET A 267 -6.52 3.28 16.38
CA MET A 267 -7.90 2.87 16.11
C MET A 267 -8.37 1.68 16.96
N ASP A 268 -9.67 1.59 17.16
CA ASP A 268 -10.35 0.39 17.60
C ASP A 268 -10.53 -0.55 16.38
N GLU A 269 -9.83 -1.70 16.41
CA GLU A 269 -9.83 -2.65 15.29
C GLU A 269 -11.15 -3.38 15.06
N ASP A 270 -11.98 -3.48 16.09
CA ASP A 270 -13.26 -4.19 15.98
C ASP A 270 -14.37 -3.26 15.48
N ARG A 271 -14.31 -1.97 15.82
CA ARG A 271 -15.25 -0.94 15.40
C ARG A 271 -14.83 -0.23 14.11
N ILE A 272 -13.53 -0.28 13.79
CA ILE A 272 -12.89 0.46 12.70
C ILE A 272 -13.16 1.97 12.86
N GLU A 273 -12.84 2.49 14.03
CA GLU A 273 -13.00 3.89 14.41
C GLU A 273 -11.69 4.42 14.98
N LYS A 274 -11.33 5.66 14.63
CA LYS A 274 -10.19 6.35 15.25
C LYS A 274 -10.45 6.54 16.75
N HIS A 275 -9.41 6.40 17.56
CA HIS A 275 -9.46 6.76 18.99
C HIS A 275 -8.50 7.91 19.32
N ASP A 276 -8.43 8.31 20.57
CA ASP A 276 -7.69 9.50 21.03
C ASP A 276 -6.18 9.46 20.67
N GLY A 277 -5.58 8.28 20.55
CA GLY A 277 -4.18 8.09 20.14
C GLY A 277 -3.90 8.48 18.68
N PHE A 278 -4.94 8.58 17.80
CA PHE A 278 -4.73 8.93 16.41
C PHE A 278 -3.98 10.24 16.22
N GLY A 279 -4.34 11.28 16.98
CA GLY A 279 -3.70 12.61 16.87
C GLY A 279 -2.24 12.61 17.30
N GLU A 280 -1.86 11.81 18.28
CA GLU A 280 -0.47 11.66 18.73
C GLU A 280 0.36 10.93 17.69
N LEU A 281 -0.13 9.78 17.22
CA LEU A 281 0.54 9.03 16.17
C LEU A 281 0.67 9.84 14.88
N LYS A 282 -0.37 10.58 14.48
CA LYS A 282 -0.32 11.47 13.30
C LYS A 282 0.83 12.48 13.39
N ARG A 283 1.03 13.13 14.54
CA ARG A 283 2.15 14.04 14.74
C ARG A 283 3.51 13.34 14.64
N SER A 284 3.61 12.12 15.17
CA SER A 284 4.84 11.33 15.07
C SER A 284 5.13 10.91 13.62
N ILE A 285 4.11 10.53 12.86
CA ILE A 285 4.25 10.21 11.42
C ILE A 285 4.60 11.48 10.62
N ASP A 286 3.99 12.63 10.87
CA ASP A 286 4.34 13.88 10.19
C ASP A 286 5.81 14.26 10.44
N ARG A 287 6.30 14.07 11.66
CA ARG A 287 7.71 14.25 12.00
C ARG A 287 8.58 13.25 11.23
N LEU A 288 8.21 11.96 11.20
CA LEU A 288 8.95 10.93 10.47
C LEU A 288 9.04 11.24 8.98
N ILE A 289 7.94 11.67 8.35
CA ILE A 289 7.89 12.10 6.95
C ILE A 289 8.90 13.21 6.69
N ALA A 290 8.93 14.25 7.51
CA ALA A 290 9.86 15.37 7.36
C ALA A 290 11.33 14.91 7.53
N GLU A 291 11.60 14.04 8.49
CA GLU A 291 12.94 13.48 8.73
C GLU A 291 13.41 12.55 7.59
N ILE A 292 12.50 11.76 6.98
CA ILE A 292 12.79 10.95 5.78
C ILE A 292 13.11 11.85 4.59
N CYS A 293 12.35 12.92 4.36
CA CYS A 293 12.62 13.87 3.29
C CYS A 293 13.97 14.56 3.48
N ALA A 294 14.31 14.95 4.69
CA ALA A 294 15.60 15.56 5.02
C ALA A 294 16.76 14.57 4.82
N PHE A 295 16.60 13.31 5.25
CA PHE A 295 17.55 12.23 5.01
C PHE A 295 17.82 12.05 3.51
N ALA A 296 16.77 11.87 2.73
CA ALA A 296 16.87 11.63 1.28
C ALA A 296 17.56 12.80 0.56
N ASN A 297 17.20 14.04 0.88
CA ASN A 297 17.86 15.24 0.35
C ASN A 297 19.35 15.28 0.74
N GLY A 298 19.70 14.85 1.96
CA GLY A 298 21.09 14.76 2.42
C GLY A 298 21.92 13.70 1.68
N GLN A 299 21.28 12.63 1.16
CA GLN A 299 21.97 11.59 0.39
C GLN A 299 22.32 12.06 -1.02
N ILE A 300 21.43 12.78 -1.69
CA ILE A 300 21.67 13.29 -3.06
C ILE A 300 22.62 14.49 -3.10
N ALA A 301 22.77 15.23 -2.00
CA ALA A 301 23.70 16.37 -1.89
C ALA A 301 25.15 15.96 -1.64
N ARG A 302 25.44 14.67 -1.43
CA ARG A 302 26.81 14.16 -1.26
C ARG A 302 27.37 13.82 -2.64
N PRO A 303 28.46 14.48 -3.09
CA PRO A 303 29.12 14.17 -4.35
C PRO A 303 29.81 12.80 -4.31
#